data_4c32e4ca05316b16c4a4789d455c49da
#
_entry.id   4c32e4ca05316b16c4a4789d455c49da
#
_cell.length_a   1.000
_cell.length_b   1.000
_cell.length_c   1.000
_cell.angle_alpha   90.00
_cell.angle_beta   90.00
_cell.angle_gamma   90.00
#
_symmetry.space_group_name_H-M   'P 1'
#
loop_
_entity.id
_entity.type
_entity.pdbx_description
1 polymer ?
#
loop_
_entity_poly.entity_id
_entity_poly.type
_entity_poly.pdbx_seq_one_letter_code
_entity_poly.pdbx_strand_id
1 'polypeptide(L)'
;MKALITCAALAALQLVAAPAAVAQAKEQFFPLLVYCTGPYSPNGTPWANGKQDYIKLINARDGGVNGVKLSYEECETGYATDKGVECYERLKGKGASVFDPQATGITFALTDKVAADKIPLITLGYGLSASADGGVFSWNFPLMGSYWTAADILIQHIGRKEGGLDKLKGKKIALVYHDSPFGKEPIPLLEERQKMHGFELIKIPVTAPGVEQKSAWLEVRKQRPDYVLLWGWGVMNSTALKEAQATGYPREKMYGVWWSGAEPDVKDVGEGAKGYNALNLNTSGQAPKVIQDILKLVHAKGQGSGPRDEVGSVLYTRGLVIQALAVEAVRRAQERFGKGKIMTGEQVRWGLENLALDDKKLAALGLTGVIRPIGTSCSDHQGSTWARIHTWDGAKWNFSSDWYQADEQILKPMVKAAADKYAAEKKLTRRTPAECQS
;
A
#
# COMPACT_ATOMS: atom_id res chain seq x y z
N MET A 1 -46.05 48.01 -68.04
CA MET A 1 -44.71 47.49 -67.63
C MET A 1 -44.92 46.96 -66.21
N LYS A 2 -44.91 45.60 -66.09
CA LYS A 2 -45.20 44.93 -64.86
C LYS A 2 -43.88 44.57 -64.16
N ALA A 3 -43.69 45.03 -62.94
CA ALA A 3 -42.54 44.63 -62.09
C ALA A 3 -42.90 43.40 -61.28
N LEU A 4 -42.13 42.31 -61.45
CA LEU A 4 -42.19 41.11 -60.57
C LEU A 4 -41.35 41.34 -59.34
N ILE A 5 -41.94 41.17 -58.17
CA ILE A 5 -41.26 41.13 -56.91
C ILE A 5 -41.06 39.65 -56.54
N THR A 6 -39.78 39.22 -56.46
CA THR A 6 -39.41 37.88 -56.06
C THR A 6 -39.14 37.85 -54.55
N CYS A 7 -39.94 37.21 -53.77
CA CYS A 7 -39.70 36.92 -52.35
C CYS A 7 -38.72 35.77 -52.22
N ALA A 8 -37.53 36.02 -51.65
CA ALA A 8 -36.59 35.01 -51.22
C ALA A 8 -36.90 34.58 -49.75
N ALA A 9 -37.33 33.35 -49.56
CA ALA A 9 -37.53 32.78 -48.26
C ALA A 9 -36.19 32.23 -47.73
N LEU A 10 -35.63 32.83 -46.66
CA LEU A 10 -34.49 32.27 -45.87
C LEU A 10 -35.02 31.18 -44.97
N ALA A 11 -34.69 29.95 -45.28
CA ALA A 11 -34.85 28.82 -44.36
C ALA A 11 -33.67 28.77 -43.36
N ALA A 12 -33.91 29.18 -42.12
CA ALA A 12 -32.94 29.01 -41.04
C ALA A 12 -32.88 27.54 -40.61
N LEU A 13 -31.77 26.83 -40.97
CA LEU A 13 -31.45 25.52 -40.46
C LEU A 13 -31.01 25.67 -38.99
N GLN A 14 -31.86 25.32 -38.04
CA GLN A 14 -31.45 25.12 -36.65
C GLN A 14 -30.70 23.79 -36.52
N LEU A 15 -29.37 23.86 -36.41
CA LEU A 15 -28.58 22.70 -35.96
C LEU A 15 -28.91 22.44 -34.49
N VAL A 16 -29.74 21.44 -34.24
CA VAL A 16 -29.90 20.88 -32.91
C VAL A 16 -28.65 20.07 -32.62
N ALA A 17 -27.73 20.62 -31.82
CA ALA A 17 -26.59 19.87 -31.29
C ALA A 17 -27.15 18.78 -30.37
N ALA A 18 -27.15 17.54 -30.85
CA ALA A 18 -27.42 16.40 -30.00
C ALA A 18 -26.38 16.36 -28.85
N PRO A 19 -26.80 16.16 -27.59
CA PRO A 19 -25.84 16.00 -26.52
C PRO A 19 -24.96 14.80 -26.83
N ALA A 20 -23.65 15.00 -26.82
CA ALA A 20 -22.69 13.91 -26.95
C ALA A 20 -22.98 12.88 -25.86
N ALA A 21 -23.53 11.73 -26.24
CA ALA A 21 -23.69 10.61 -25.33
C ALA A 21 -22.29 10.29 -24.80
N VAL A 22 -22.03 10.56 -23.53
CA VAL A 22 -20.84 10.10 -22.86
C VAL A 22 -20.87 8.58 -23.01
N ALA A 23 -19.99 8.04 -23.83
CA ALA A 23 -19.89 6.61 -24.04
C ALA A 23 -19.63 5.99 -22.66
N GLN A 24 -20.61 5.25 -22.16
CA GLN A 24 -20.53 4.58 -20.88
C GLN A 24 -19.28 3.67 -20.92
N ALA A 25 -18.38 3.85 -19.98
CA ALA A 25 -17.15 3.05 -19.92
C ALA A 25 -17.54 1.57 -20.01
N LYS A 26 -16.94 0.82 -20.94
CA LYS A 26 -17.23 -0.60 -21.12
C LYS A 26 -16.40 -1.49 -20.21
N GLU A 27 -15.46 -0.91 -19.45
CA GLU A 27 -14.46 -1.59 -18.65
C GLU A 27 -14.37 -0.98 -17.25
N GLN A 28 -14.05 -1.80 -16.25
CA GLN A 28 -13.74 -1.31 -14.92
C GLN A 28 -12.34 -0.70 -14.92
N PHE A 29 -12.25 0.60 -14.72
CA PHE A 29 -11.02 1.35 -14.81
C PHE A 29 -10.29 1.43 -13.46
N PHE A 30 -8.98 1.13 -13.47
CA PHE A 30 -8.07 1.24 -12.34
C PHE A 30 -6.96 2.27 -12.65
N PRO A 31 -6.97 3.47 -12.04
CA PRO A 31 -5.84 4.39 -12.12
C PRO A 31 -4.64 3.81 -11.35
N LEU A 32 -3.47 3.79 -11.97
CA LEU A 32 -2.22 3.35 -11.36
C LEU A 32 -1.27 4.54 -11.19
N LEU A 33 -1.21 5.08 -9.97
CA LEU A 33 -0.15 6.01 -9.61
C LEU A 33 1.12 5.19 -9.42
N VAL A 34 2.20 5.57 -10.11
CA VAL A 34 3.45 4.82 -10.10
C VAL A 34 4.64 5.76 -9.89
N TYR A 35 5.80 5.21 -9.54
CA TYR A 35 7.09 5.89 -9.56
C TYR A 35 8.16 4.92 -10.05
N CYS A 36 8.29 4.89 -11.36
CA CYS A 36 9.25 4.06 -12.09
C CYS A 36 10.52 4.83 -12.49
N THR A 37 10.64 6.07 -12.03
CA THR A 37 11.78 6.96 -12.25
C THR A 37 12.31 7.52 -10.94
N GLY A 38 13.59 7.98 -10.94
CA GLY A 38 14.22 8.60 -9.78
C GLY A 38 14.67 7.62 -8.68
N PRO A 39 15.02 8.13 -7.49
CA PRO A 39 15.69 7.34 -6.45
C PRO A 39 14.81 6.27 -5.78
N TYR A 40 13.52 6.28 -6.02
CA TYR A 40 12.59 5.30 -5.46
C TYR A 40 12.16 4.23 -6.48
N SER A 41 12.55 4.37 -7.75
CA SER A 41 12.18 3.45 -8.83
C SER A 41 12.62 2.00 -8.61
N PRO A 42 13.76 1.68 -7.97
CA PRO A 42 14.13 0.28 -7.75
C PRO A 42 13.08 -0.50 -6.95
N ASN A 43 12.33 0.19 -6.09
CA ASN A 43 11.25 -0.38 -5.30
C ASN A 43 9.87 -0.15 -5.94
N GLY A 44 9.65 1.00 -6.59
CA GLY A 44 8.39 1.35 -7.21
C GLY A 44 8.05 0.54 -8.47
N THR A 45 9.06 0.26 -9.31
CA THR A 45 8.86 -0.46 -10.57
C THR A 45 8.32 -1.89 -10.38
N PRO A 46 8.94 -2.77 -9.56
CA PRO A 46 8.37 -4.10 -9.36
C PRO A 46 6.98 -4.08 -8.74
N TRP A 47 6.68 -3.10 -7.88
CA TRP A 47 5.34 -2.93 -7.33
C TRP A 47 4.32 -2.59 -8.43
N ALA A 48 4.62 -1.63 -9.31
CA ALA A 48 3.77 -1.29 -10.47
C ALA A 48 3.56 -2.49 -11.39
N ASN A 49 4.63 -3.24 -11.71
CA ASN A 49 4.58 -4.44 -12.56
C ASN A 49 3.61 -5.50 -12.00
N GLY A 50 3.63 -5.75 -10.70
CA GLY A 50 2.74 -6.71 -10.05
C GLY A 50 1.26 -6.32 -10.16
N LYS A 51 0.94 -5.02 -10.06
CA LYS A 51 -0.43 -4.49 -10.24
C LYS A 51 -0.91 -4.70 -11.68
N GLN A 52 -0.11 -4.33 -12.66
CA GLN A 52 -0.43 -4.44 -14.07
C GLN A 52 -0.66 -5.90 -14.47
N ASP A 53 0.25 -6.78 -14.07
CA ASP A 53 0.19 -8.19 -14.45
C ASP A 53 -1.00 -8.89 -13.80
N TYR A 54 -1.43 -8.47 -12.61
CA TYR A 54 -2.66 -9.00 -12.02
C TYR A 54 -3.91 -8.58 -12.83
N ILE A 55 -4.00 -7.33 -13.28
CA ILE A 55 -5.09 -6.88 -14.16
C ILE A 55 -5.11 -7.70 -15.46
N LYS A 56 -3.95 -7.88 -16.09
CA LYS A 56 -3.82 -8.69 -17.30
C LYS A 56 -4.19 -10.15 -17.07
N LEU A 57 -3.79 -10.72 -15.91
CA LEU A 57 -4.16 -12.08 -15.52
C LEU A 57 -5.68 -12.25 -15.42
N ILE A 58 -6.38 -11.35 -14.72
CA ILE A 58 -7.83 -11.43 -14.54
C ILE A 58 -8.53 -11.34 -15.91
N ASN A 59 -8.06 -10.48 -16.81
CA ASN A 59 -8.59 -10.39 -18.15
C ASN A 59 -8.33 -11.66 -18.98
N ALA A 60 -7.13 -12.24 -18.86
CA ALA A 60 -6.73 -13.41 -19.66
C ALA A 60 -7.33 -14.71 -19.13
N ARG A 61 -7.39 -14.89 -17.79
CA ARG A 61 -7.84 -16.10 -17.14
C ARG A 61 -9.36 -16.15 -17.00
N ASP A 62 -9.95 -15.03 -16.53
CA ASP A 62 -11.33 -14.98 -16.06
C ASP A 62 -12.25 -14.20 -17.03
N GLY A 63 -11.70 -13.57 -18.06
CA GLY A 63 -12.47 -12.70 -18.95
C GLY A 63 -12.88 -11.36 -18.33
N GLY A 64 -12.22 -10.97 -17.23
CA GLY A 64 -12.56 -9.82 -16.38
C GLY A 64 -13.30 -10.23 -15.11
N VAL A 65 -13.95 -9.30 -14.45
CA VAL A 65 -14.76 -9.55 -13.23
C VAL A 65 -16.22 -9.73 -13.65
N ASN A 66 -16.73 -10.95 -13.56
CA ASN A 66 -18.08 -11.32 -14.03
C ASN A 66 -18.37 -10.81 -15.47
N GLY A 67 -17.40 -10.95 -16.37
CA GLY A 67 -17.48 -10.51 -17.77
C GLY A 67 -17.14 -9.04 -18.03
N VAL A 68 -16.91 -8.22 -16.99
CA VAL A 68 -16.46 -6.84 -17.15
C VAL A 68 -14.93 -6.83 -17.25
N LYS A 69 -14.39 -6.43 -18.39
CA LYS A 69 -12.95 -6.29 -18.59
C LYS A 69 -12.38 -5.20 -17.67
N LEU A 70 -11.13 -5.36 -17.30
CA LEU A 70 -10.38 -4.41 -16.51
C LEU A 70 -9.45 -3.59 -17.41
N SER A 71 -9.39 -2.29 -17.21
CA SER A 71 -8.45 -1.39 -17.85
C SER A 71 -7.67 -0.59 -16.82
N TYR A 72 -6.53 -0.05 -17.22
CA TYR A 72 -5.72 0.82 -16.36
C TYR A 72 -4.99 1.89 -17.18
N GLU A 73 -4.61 2.95 -16.51
CA GLU A 73 -3.70 3.97 -17.01
C GLU A 73 -2.72 4.34 -15.92
N GLU A 74 -1.43 4.38 -16.27
CA GLU A 74 -0.37 4.78 -15.37
C GLU A 74 -0.20 6.30 -15.33
N CYS A 75 0.15 6.81 -14.16
CA CYS A 75 0.57 8.18 -13.98
C CYS A 75 1.83 8.22 -13.11
N GLU A 76 2.93 8.66 -13.70
CA GLU A 76 4.23 8.77 -13.04
C GLU A 76 4.25 9.92 -12.03
N THR A 77 4.52 9.60 -10.76
CA THR A 77 4.55 10.58 -9.67
C THR A 77 5.97 10.94 -9.23
N GLY A 78 6.97 10.14 -9.59
CA GLY A 78 8.33 10.28 -9.05
C GLY A 78 8.40 10.24 -7.53
N TYR A 79 7.36 9.68 -6.86
CA TYR A 79 7.19 9.71 -5.40
C TYR A 79 6.94 11.14 -4.83
N ALA A 80 6.61 12.12 -5.66
CA ALA A 80 6.34 13.50 -5.26
C ALA A 80 4.85 13.71 -4.97
N THR A 81 4.56 14.38 -3.86
CA THR A 81 3.17 14.55 -3.39
C THR A 81 2.34 15.42 -4.35
N ASP A 82 2.89 16.51 -4.85
CA ASP A 82 2.25 17.41 -5.81
C ASP A 82 1.87 16.69 -7.11
N LYS A 83 2.80 15.93 -7.69
CA LYS A 83 2.54 15.09 -8.86
C LYS A 83 1.51 13.98 -8.59
N GLY A 84 1.52 13.41 -7.39
CA GLY A 84 0.51 12.44 -6.98
C GLY A 84 -0.89 13.05 -6.95
N VAL A 85 -1.03 14.28 -6.46
CA VAL A 85 -2.31 15.03 -6.49
C VAL A 85 -2.71 15.35 -7.92
N GLU A 86 -1.77 15.79 -8.79
CA GLU A 86 -2.02 16.02 -10.21
C GLU A 86 -2.52 14.74 -10.92
N CYS A 87 -1.85 13.61 -10.70
CA CYS A 87 -2.26 12.30 -11.24
C CYS A 87 -3.66 11.92 -10.80
N TYR A 88 -3.99 12.13 -9.52
CA TYR A 88 -5.33 11.90 -8.99
C TYR A 88 -6.38 12.74 -9.71
N GLU A 89 -6.19 14.06 -9.78
CA GLU A 89 -7.14 14.98 -10.44
C GLU A 89 -7.34 14.64 -11.92
N ARG A 90 -6.27 14.24 -12.63
CA ARG A 90 -6.32 13.85 -14.02
C ARG A 90 -7.10 12.54 -14.24
N LEU A 91 -6.95 11.57 -13.36
CA LEU A 91 -7.48 10.22 -13.56
C LEU A 91 -8.86 9.99 -12.92
N LYS A 92 -9.24 10.76 -11.89
CA LYS A 92 -10.52 10.56 -11.20
C LYS A 92 -11.74 10.67 -12.12
N GLY A 93 -11.69 11.59 -13.09
CA GLY A 93 -12.78 11.81 -14.06
C GLY A 93 -12.91 10.74 -15.15
N LYS A 94 -11.99 9.78 -15.23
CA LYS A 94 -12.02 8.68 -16.22
C LYS A 94 -12.81 7.45 -15.77
N GLY A 95 -13.63 7.57 -14.73
CA GLY A 95 -14.40 6.46 -14.18
C GLY A 95 -13.63 5.67 -13.13
N ALA A 96 -12.67 6.30 -12.46
CA ALA A 96 -11.94 5.70 -11.35
C ALA A 96 -12.89 5.35 -10.21
N SER A 97 -12.80 4.13 -9.70
CA SER A 97 -13.63 3.65 -8.59
C SER A 97 -12.82 3.34 -7.33
N VAL A 98 -11.50 3.36 -7.41
CA VAL A 98 -10.56 3.17 -6.30
C VAL A 98 -9.18 3.70 -6.71
N PHE A 99 -8.44 4.27 -5.75
CA PHE A 99 -7.04 4.68 -5.94
C PHE A 99 -6.12 3.97 -4.94
N ASP A 100 -4.92 3.62 -5.40
CA ASP A 100 -3.76 3.25 -4.58
C ASP A 100 -2.65 4.29 -4.85
N PRO A 101 -2.36 5.23 -3.92
CA PRO A 101 -1.44 6.33 -4.16
C PRO A 101 0.04 5.95 -4.10
N GLN A 102 0.38 4.75 -3.63
CA GLN A 102 1.73 4.20 -3.48
C GLN A 102 2.72 5.04 -2.63
N ALA A 103 2.26 6.08 -1.96
CA ALA A 103 3.09 6.94 -1.10
C ALA A 103 2.30 7.53 0.07
N THR A 104 2.90 7.53 1.27
CA THR A 104 2.24 8.07 2.48
C THR A 104 1.96 9.57 2.35
N GLY A 105 2.88 10.35 1.78
CA GLY A 105 2.67 11.79 1.56
C GLY A 105 1.49 12.07 0.62
N ILE A 106 1.36 11.28 -0.46
CA ILE A 106 0.23 11.39 -1.38
C ILE A 106 -1.07 10.95 -0.69
N THR A 107 -1.03 9.86 0.12
CA THR A 107 -2.20 9.42 0.91
C THR A 107 -2.74 10.53 1.79
N PHE A 108 -1.85 11.23 2.52
CA PHE A 108 -2.26 12.34 3.40
C PHE A 108 -2.90 13.49 2.60
N ALA A 109 -2.29 13.86 1.47
CA ALA A 109 -2.80 14.93 0.61
C ALA A 109 -4.15 14.59 -0.04
N LEU A 110 -4.43 13.32 -0.27
CA LEU A 110 -5.66 12.86 -0.92
C LEU A 110 -6.80 12.55 0.07
N THR A 111 -6.52 12.38 1.37
CA THR A 111 -7.51 11.90 2.36
C THR A 111 -8.82 12.70 2.33
N ASP A 112 -8.76 14.04 2.34
CA ASP A 112 -9.97 14.88 2.30
C ASP A 112 -10.61 14.90 0.88
N LYS A 113 -9.79 14.80 -0.16
CA LYS A 113 -10.25 14.83 -1.56
C LYS A 113 -11.06 13.60 -1.92
N VAL A 114 -10.57 12.40 -1.55
CA VAL A 114 -11.26 11.14 -1.86
C VAL A 114 -12.61 11.03 -1.17
N ALA A 115 -12.75 11.63 0.02
CA ALA A 115 -14.02 11.71 0.72
C ALA A 115 -15.02 12.62 -0.03
N ALA A 116 -14.57 13.77 -0.52
CA ALA A 116 -15.38 14.71 -1.30
C ALA A 116 -15.79 14.12 -2.66
N ASP A 117 -14.87 13.42 -3.33
CA ASP A 117 -15.09 12.82 -4.65
C ASP A 117 -15.78 11.44 -4.58
N LYS A 118 -15.94 10.87 -3.38
CA LYS A 118 -16.53 9.55 -3.13
C LYS A 118 -15.82 8.41 -3.86
N ILE A 119 -14.51 8.45 -3.87
CA ILE A 119 -13.64 7.42 -4.47
C ILE A 119 -12.74 6.86 -3.37
N PRO A 120 -12.83 5.57 -2.99
CA PRO A 120 -12.02 5.02 -1.92
C PRO A 120 -10.53 5.02 -2.25
N LEU A 121 -9.73 5.28 -1.22
CA LEU A 121 -8.29 5.23 -1.23
C LEU A 121 -7.84 3.97 -0.49
N ILE A 122 -7.20 3.06 -1.19
CA ILE A 122 -6.62 1.86 -0.60
C ILE A 122 -5.13 2.01 -0.41
N THR A 123 -4.61 1.47 0.66
CA THR A 123 -3.18 1.35 0.91
C THR A 123 -2.89 -0.06 1.45
N LEU A 124 -1.67 -0.55 1.30
CA LEU A 124 -1.26 -1.86 1.78
C LEU A 124 -0.08 -1.68 2.76
N GLY A 125 -0.40 -1.59 4.04
CA GLY A 125 0.63 -1.43 5.05
C GLY A 125 1.35 -0.08 5.03
N TYR A 126 0.75 0.95 4.47
CA TYR A 126 1.28 2.32 4.47
C TYR A 126 0.17 3.36 4.60
N GLY A 127 0.53 4.63 4.68
CA GLY A 127 -0.41 5.72 4.79
C GLY A 127 -0.68 6.13 6.24
N LEU A 128 -1.88 6.61 6.51
CA LEU A 128 -2.30 7.13 7.81
C LEU A 128 -2.79 5.99 8.71
N SER A 129 -2.07 5.67 9.77
CA SER A 129 -2.43 4.57 10.68
C SER A 129 -3.80 4.76 11.36
N ALA A 130 -4.17 6.01 11.66
CA ALA A 130 -5.49 6.34 12.21
C ALA A 130 -6.65 5.96 11.28
N SER A 131 -6.42 5.84 9.96
CA SER A 131 -7.46 5.52 8.99
C SER A 131 -7.95 4.06 9.04
N ALA A 132 -7.38 3.23 9.91
CA ALA A 132 -7.95 1.94 10.28
C ALA A 132 -9.35 2.08 10.90
N ASP A 133 -9.67 3.23 11.50
CA ASP A 133 -11.00 3.56 12.01
C ASP A 133 -11.92 4.06 10.88
N GLY A 134 -12.66 3.15 10.27
CA GLY A 134 -13.62 3.46 9.21
C GLY A 134 -14.82 4.30 9.65
N GLY A 135 -15.06 4.38 10.97
CA GLY A 135 -16.09 5.25 11.54
C GLY A 135 -15.81 6.74 11.31
N VAL A 136 -14.54 7.13 11.16
CA VAL A 136 -14.12 8.50 10.83
C VAL A 136 -13.61 8.58 9.40
N PHE A 137 -12.72 7.66 9.01
CA PHE A 137 -12.07 7.65 7.70
C PHE A 137 -12.83 6.75 6.71
N SER A 138 -14.08 7.10 6.41
CA SER A 138 -14.98 6.26 5.61
C SER A 138 -14.50 5.97 4.18
N TRP A 139 -13.46 6.63 3.69
CA TRP A 139 -12.93 6.51 2.33
C TRP A 139 -11.47 6.06 2.26
N ASN A 140 -10.81 5.80 3.40
CA ASN A 140 -9.43 5.33 3.47
C ASN A 140 -9.37 3.91 4.03
N PHE A 141 -8.65 3.02 3.35
CA PHE A 141 -8.55 1.60 3.69
C PHE A 141 -7.08 1.15 3.77
N PRO A 142 -6.45 1.20 4.97
CA PRO A 142 -5.09 0.72 5.18
C PRO A 142 -5.07 -0.80 5.32
N LEU A 143 -5.32 -1.50 4.20
CA LEU A 143 -5.48 -2.95 4.17
C LEU A 143 -4.22 -3.67 4.66
N MET A 144 -4.41 -4.79 5.35
CA MET A 144 -3.38 -5.71 5.85
C MET A 144 -2.42 -5.11 6.89
N GLY A 145 -2.76 -4.00 7.51
CA GLY A 145 -1.97 -3.39 8.56
C GLY A 145 -1.60 -1.93 8.30
N SER A 146 -1.07 -1.32 9.32
CA SER A 146 -0.58 0.07 9.31
C SER A 146 0.85 0.12 9.83
N TYR A 147 1.47 1.30 9.83
CA TYR A 147 2.80 1.48 10.43
C TYR A 147 2.81 1.23 11.94
N TRP A 148 1.67 1.44 12.62
CA TRP A 148 1.56 1.09 14.03
C TRP A 148 1.52 -0.43 14.22
N THR A 149 0.84 -1.16 13.32
CA THR A 149 0.93 -2.63 13.28
C THR A 149 2.37 -3.11 13.13
N ALA A 150 3.12 -2.50 12.19
CA ALA A 150 4.51 -2.87 11.94
C ALA A 150 5.41 -2.62 13.15
N ALA A 151 5.32 -1.42 13.72
CA ALA A 151 6.14 -1.02 14.86
C ALA A 151 5.85 -1.90 16.09
N ASP A 152 4.58 -2.21 16.33
CA ASP A 152 4.15 -3.08 17.41
C ASP A 152 4.74 -4.50 17.28
N ILE A 153 4.62 -5.11 16.11
CA ILE A 153 5.16 -6.44 15.85
C ILE A 153 6.68 -6.48 15.99
N LEU A 154 7.39 -5.42 15.56
CA LEU A 154 8.84 -5.34 15.73
C LEU A 154 9.24 -5.32 17.20
N ILE A 155 8.55 -4.54 18.04
CA ILE A 155 8.82 -4.52 19.48
C ILE A 155 8.48 -5.87 20.12
N GLN A 156 7.37 -6.52 19.74
CA GLN A 156 7.04 -7.87 20.22
C GLN A 156 8.13 -8.89 19.84
N HIS A 157 8.62 -8.82 18.59
CA HIS A 157 9.68 -9.71 18.11
C HIS A 157 10.98 -9.53 18.89
N ILE A 158 11.43 -8.27 19.07
CA ILE A 158 12.64 -7.96 19.86
C ILE A 158 12.44 -8.43 21.31
N GLY A 159 11.29 -8.14 21.91
CA GLY A 159 10.98 -8.62 23.26
C GLY A 159 11.07 -10.14 23.39
N ARG A 160 10.54 -10.90 22.40
CA ARG A 160 10.64 -12.36 22.38
C ARG A 160 12.10 -12.83 22.28
N LYS A 161 12.92 -12.17 21.47
CA LYS A 161 14.39 -12.48 21.38
C LYS A 161 15.11 -12.23 22.70
N GLU A 162 14.72 -11.22 23.46
CA GLU A 162 15.30 -10.90 24.76
C GLU A 162 14.74 -11.79 25.91
N GLY A 163 13.73 -12.62 25.65
CA GLY A 163 13.10 -13.49 26.65
C GLY A 163 11.87 -12.89 27.31
N GLY A 164 11.36 -11.77 26.83
CA GLY A 164 10.14 -11.10 27.28
C GLY A 164 10.15 -9.60 27.06
N LEU A 165 8.98 -8.98 26.96
CA LEU A 165 8.87 -7.51 26.80
C LEU A 165 9.41 -6.75 28.03
N ASP A 166 9.36 -7.37 29.21
CA ASP A 166 9.94 -6.84 30.46
C ASP A 166 11.49 -6.76 30.40
N LYS A 167 12.13 -7.55 29.56
CA LYS A 167 13.57 -7.54 29.33
C LYS A 167 14.06 -6.39 28.42
N LEU A 168 13.12 -5.63 27.87
CA LEU A 168 13.47 -4.43 27.11
C LEU A 168 13.86 -3.24 27.98
N LYS A 169 13.59 -3.28 29.29
CA LYS A 169 13.94 -2.19 30.21
C LYS A 169 15.44 -1.89 30.15
N GLY A 170 15.78 -0.63 29.87
CA GLY A 170 17.16 -0.15 29.73
C GLY A 170 17.86 -0.49 28.43
N LYS A 171 17.24 -1.25 27.52
CA LYS A 171 17.75 -1.44 26.15
C LYS A 171 17.61 -0.16 25.36
N LYS A 172 18.50 0.02 24.36
CA LYS A 172 18.47 1.14 23.41
C LYS A 172 17.97 0.63 22.07
N ILE A 173 16.90 1.24 21.56
CA ILE A 173 16.33 0.94 20.24
C ILE A 173 16.39 2.21 19.41
N ALA A 174 17.16 2.20 18.32
CA ALA A 174 17.25 3.34 17.41
C ALA A 174 16.27 3.16 16.26
N LEU A 175 15.46 4.18 15.98
CA LEU A 175 14.69 4.32 14.77
C LEU A 175 15.46 5.18 13.79
N VAL A 176 16.04 4.57 12.75
CA VAL A 176 16.63 5.27 11.61
C VAL A 176 15.56 5.39 10.55
N TYR A 177 15.09 6.61 10.30
CA TYR A 177 13.89 6.81 9.52
C TYR A 177 14.01 7.89 8.46
N HIS A 178 13.32 7.68 7.34
CA HIS A 178 13.15 8.65 6.26
C HIS A 178 12.43 9.88 6.80
N ASP A 179 13.02 11.07 6.72
CA ASP A 179 12.43 12.31 7.24
C ASP A 179 11.28 12.79 6.36
N SER A 180 10.15 12.16 6.51
CA SER A 180 8.91 12.40 5.78
C SER A 180 7.72 11.90 6.60
N PRO A 181 6.48 12.14 6.17
CA PRO A 181 5.29 11.55 6.80
C PRO A 181 5.40 10.03 6.97
N PHE A 182 5.95 9.31 5.98
CA PHE A 182 6.19 7.87 6.05
C PHE A 182 7.05 7.46 7.26
N GLY A 183 8.23 8.07 7.39
CA GLY A 183 9.18 7.69 8.44
C GLY A 183 8.77 8.12 9.84
N LYS A 184 7.87 9.11 9.96
CA LYS A 184 7.37 9.63 11.24
C LYS A 184 6.16 8.86 11.77
N GLU A 185 5.45 8.13 10.93
CA GLU A 185 4.23 7.40 11.30
C GLU A 185 4.41 6.41 12.47
N PRO A 186 5.49 5.63 12.60
CA PRO A 186 5.64 4.67 13.70
C PRO A 186 5.94 5.32 15.06
N ILE A 187 6.38 6.60 15.09
CA ILE A 187 6.89 7.25 16.30
C ILE A 187 5.88 7.22 17.45
N PRO A 188 4.60 7.58 17.27
CA PRO A 188 3.64 7.58 18.38
C PRO A 188 3.50 6.21 19.06
N LEU A 189 3.47 5.13 18.29
CA LEU A 189 3.39 3.78 18.86
C LEU A 189 4.70 3.39 19.55
N LEU A 190 5.86 3.68 18.95
CA LEU A 190 7.16 3.38 19.58
C LEU A 190 7.35 4.14 20.89
N GLU A 191 6.87 5.38 21.00
CA GLU A 191 6.87 6.16 22.23
C GLU A 191 5.94 5.56 23.29
N GLU A 192 4.79 5.02 22.88
CA GLU A 192 3.89 4.32 23.80
C GLU A 192 4.52 3.02 24.31
N ARG A 193 5.10 2.22 23.41
CA ARG A 193 5.83 0.99 23.78
C ARG A 193 7.07 1.30 24.66
N GLN A 194 7.75 2.41 24.42
CA GLN A 194 8.85 2.88 25.30
C GLN A 194 8.34 3.12 26.72
N LYS A 195 7.23 3.83 26.89
CA LYS A 195 6.63 4.08 28.21
C LYS A 195 6.25 2.79 28.92
N MET A 196 5.71 1.82 28.20
CA MET A 196 5.26 0.55 28.73
C MET A 196 6.41 -0.35 29.18
N HIS A 197 7.50 -0.39 28.40
CA HIS A 197 8.56 -1.40 28.58
C HIS A 197 9.90 -0.83 29.03
N GLY A 198 10.04 0.50 29.09
CA GLY A 198 11.21 1.16 29.68
C GLY A 198 12.49 1.07 28.84
N PHE A 199 12.40 0.79 27.53
CA PHE A 199 13.56 0.94 26.63
C PHE A 199 13.77 2.42 26.27
N GLU A 200 14.98 2.78 25.83
CA GLU A 200 15.31 4.11 25.31
C GLU A 200 15.08 4.12 23.79
N LEU A 201 14.17 4.98 23.31
CA LEU A 201 13.95 5.19 21.88
C LEU A 201 14.82 6.33 21.35
N ILE A 202 15.75 6.01 20.45
CA ILE A 202 16.65 6.98 19.80
C ILE A 202 16.11 7.25 18.39
N LYS A 203 15.70 8.48 18.10
CA LYS A 203 15.15 8.87 16.81
C LYS A 203 16.21 9.53 15.95
N ILE A 204 16.57 8.92 14.82
CA ILE A 204 17.62 9.37 13.90
C ILE A 204 16.99 9.61 12.51
N PRO A 205 16.64 10.86 12.18
CA PRO A 205 16.10 11.20 10.86
C PRO A 205 17.18 11.13 9.78
N VAL A 206 16.78 10.69 8.59
CA VAL A 206 17.59 10.70 7.37
C VAL A 206 16.87 11.54 6.33
N THR A 207 17.52 12.59 5.87
CA THR A 207 16.96 13.51 4.86
C THR A 207 16.68 12.77 3.54
N ALA A 208 15.48 12.95 2.99
CA ALA A 208 15.08 12.38 1.71
C ALA A 208 16.03 12.83 0.56
N PRO A 209 16.37 11.96 -0.39
CA PRO A 209 15.94 10.56 -0.57
C PRO A 209 16.76 9.54 0.21
N GLY A 210 17.66 9.93 1.10
CA GLY A 210 18.43 9.03 1.95
C GLY A 210 19.74 8.52 1.32
N VAL A 211 20.31 9.27 0.38
CA VAL A 211 21.62 8.96 -0.22
C VAL A 211 22.76 9.32 0.75
N GLU A 212 22.62 10.44 1.47
CA GLU A 212 23.61 10.91 2.43
C GLU A 212 23.24 10.49 3.84
N GLN A 213 23.89 9.44 4.38
CA GLN A 213 23.55 8.86 5.68
C GLN A 213 24.72 8.76 6.66
N LYS A 214 25.92 9.19 6.25
CA LYS A 214 27.13 9.03 7.07
C LYS A 214 26.97 9.60 8.48
N SER A 215 26.39 10.78 8.62
CA SER A 215 26.16 11.41 9.94
C SER A 215 25.18 10.60 10.81
N ALA A 216 24.12 10.06 10.21
CA ALA A 216 23.13 9.23 10.92
C ALA A 216 23.80 7.94 11.46
N TRP A 217 24.64 7.28 10.66
CA TRP A 217 25.31 6.04 11.09
C TRP A 217 26.49 6.29 12.04
N LEU A 218 27.13 7.45 12.00
CA LEU A 218 28.07 7.88 13.05
C LEU A 218 27.33 8.10 14.38
N GLU A 219 26.10 8.63 14.36
CA GLU A 219 25.27 8.74 15.56
C GLU A 219 24.86 7.35 16.07
N VAL A 220 24.42 6.42 15.22
CA VAL A 220 24.20 5.01 15.59
C VAL A 220 25.43 4.42 16.29
N ARG A 221 26.62 4.62 15.72
CA ARG A 221 27.89 4.15 16.31
C ARG A 221 28.18 4.76 17.67
N LYS A 222 27.89 6.04 17.85
CA LYS A 222 28.09 6.77 19.11
C LYS A 222 27.10 6.30 20.19
N GLN A 223 25.82 6.17 19.84
CA GLN A 223 24.76 5.78 20.76
C GLN A 223 24.79 4.29 21.13
N ARG A 224 25.38 3.45 20.27
CA ARG A 224 25.49 1.99 20.45
C ARG A 224 24.15 1.32 20.80
N PRO A 225 23.10 1.50 19.99
CA PRO A 225 21.82 0.88 20.27
C PRO A 225 21.92 -0.65 20.24
N ASP A 226 21.12 -1.31 21.07
CA ASP A 226 20.98 -2.77 21.06
C ASP A 226 20.33 -3.25 19.77
N TYR A 227 19.40 -2.46 19.23
CA TYR A 227 18.68 -2.73 17.98
C TYR A 227 18.49 -1.46 17.16
N VAL A 228 18.45 -1.65 15.83
CA VAL A 228 18.07 -0.60 14.87
C VAL A 228 16.81 -1.02 14.14
N LEU A 229 15.80 -0.17 14.18
CA LEU A 229 14.63 -0.23 13.30
C LEU A 229 14.90 0.65 12.09
N LEU A 230 14.93 0.07 10.88
CA LEU A 230 15.10 0.81 9.65
C LEU A 230 13.73 1.11 9.02
N TRP A 231 13.39 2.40 8.99
CA TRP A 231 12.16 2.89 8.36
C TRP A 231 12.50 3.69 7.10
N GLY A 232 13.03 2.98 6.11
CA GLY A 232 13.53 3.52 4.86
C GLY A 232 12.74 3.08 3.65
N TRP A 233 13.01 3.74 2.51
CA TRP A 233 12.42 3.44 1.22
C TRP A 233 13.38 3.79 0.08
N GLY A 234 13.35 3.01 -1.01
CA GLY A 234 14.19 3.23 -2.18
C GLY A 234 15.67 3.15 -1.85
N VAL A 235 16.47 4.03 -2.44
CA VAL A 235 17.92 4.07 -2.27
C VAL A 235 18.38 4.23 -0.81
N MET A 236 17.52 4.74 0.07
CA MET A 236 17.83 4.83 1.49
C MET A 236 18.17 3.47 2.11
N ASN A 237 17.49 2.41 1.69
CA ASN A 237 17.65 1.08 2.29
C ASN A 237 19.03 0.48 2.02
N SER A 238 19.44 0.41 0.75
CA SER A 238 20.75 -0.11 0.38
C SER A 238 21.90 0.76 0.94
N THR A 239 21.71 2.09 0.95
CA THR A 239 22.67 3.01 1.57
C THR A 239 22.79 2.77 3.07
N ALA A 240 21.67 2.60 3.79
CA ALA A 240 21.66 2.29 5.22
C ALA A 240 22.45 1.02 5.54
N LEU A 241 22.29 -0.03 4.73
CA LEU A 241 23.02 -1.29 4.93
C LEU A 241 24.54 -1.13 4.65
N LYS A 242 24.93 -0.36 3.64
CA LYS A 242 26.32 -0.04 3.34
C LYS A 242 26.97 0.77 4.47
N GLU A 243 26.30 1.79 4.97
CA GLU A 243 26.78 2.60 6.09
C GLU A 243 26.83 1.82 7.41
N ALA A 244 25.87 0.93 7.64
CA ALA A 244 25.89 0.01 8.78
C ALA A 244 27.11 -0.92 8.71
N GLN A 245 27.47 -1.41 7.52
CA GLN A 245 28.69 -2.19 7.31
C GLN A 245 29.94 -1.35 7.59
N ALA A 246 30.00 -0.16 7.07
CA ALA A 246 31.16 0.76 7.25
C ALA A 246 31.38 1.15 8.72
N THR A 247 30.32 1.26 9.50
CA THR A 247 30.36 1.57 10.93
C THR A 247 30.50 0.34 11.84
N GLY A 248 30.47 -0.87 11.27
CA GLY A 248 30.56 -2.14 12.00
C GLY A 248 29.34 -2.52 12.80
N TYR A 249 28.15 -1.96 12.45
CA TYR A 249 26.92 -2.32 13.13
C TYR A 249 26.40 -3.70 12.65
N PRO A 250 26.06 -4.65 13.55
CA PRO A 250 25.69 -6.02 13.16
C PRO A 250 24.31 -6.08 12.49
N ARG A 251 24.25 -6.77 11.33
CA ARG A 251 22.99 -6.91 10.55
C ARG A 251 21.90 -7.65 11.30
N GLU A 252 22.26 -8.60 12.15
CA GLU A 252 21.35 -9.42 12.95
C GLU A 252 20.56 -8.60 14.00
N LYS A 253 21.02 -7.39 14.27
CA LYS A 253 20.36 -6.41 15.17
C LYS A 253 19.58 -5.34 14.41
N MET A 254 19.49 -5.44 13.08
CA MET A 254 18.72 -4.52 12.23
C MET A 254 17.42 -5.16 11.78
N TYR A 255 16.34 -4.40 11.90
CA TYR A 255 15.00 -4.82 11.50
C TYR A 255 14.34 -3.74 10.65
N GLY A 256 14.15 -4.02 9.35
CA GLY A 256 13.41 -3.15 8.45
C GLY A 256 11.90 -3.26 8.63
N VAL A 257 11.20 -2.16 8.45
CA VAL A 257 9.77 -2.23 8.14
C VAL A 257 9.57 -3.01 6.83
N TRP A 258 8.40 -3.52 6.57
CA TRP A 258 8.12 -4.30 5.33
C TRP A 258 8.44 -3.56 4.01
N TRP A 259 8.69 -2.25 4.03
CA TRP A 259 9.16 -1.44 2.89
C TRP A 259 10.70 -1.38 2.78
N SER A 260 11.41 -1.94 3.75
CA SER A 260 12.87 -2.01 3.79
C SER A 260 13.36 -3.47 3.80
N GLY A 261 12.61 -4.37 3.15
CA GLY A 261 12.89 -5.81 3.13
C GLY A 261 12.60 -6.46 1.78
N ALA A 262 13.16 -5.91 0.72
CA ALA A 262 12.99 -6.42 -0.63
C ALA A 262 14.34 -6.63 -1.33
N GLU A 263 14.33 -7.31 -2.47
CA GLU A 263 15.52 -7.65 -3.23
C GLU A 263 16.35 -6.43 -3.62
N PRO A 264 15.78 -5.27 -4.08
CA PRO A 264 16.56 -4.07 -4.40
C PRO A 264 17.31 -3.50 -3.20
N ASP A 265 16.84 -3.72 -1.98
CA ASP A 265 17.45 -3.16 -0.77
C ASP A 265 18.78 -3.83 -0.42
N VAL A 266 18.97 -5.10 -0.79
CA VAL A 266 20.05 -5.97 -0.34
C VAL A 266 20.99 -6.42 -1.46
N LYS A 267 20.48 -6.50 -2.71
CA LYS A 267 21.18 -7.12 -3.85
C LYS A 267 22.53 -6.45 -4.13
N ASP A 268 22.58 -5.12 -4.11
CA ASP A 268 23.81 -4.34 -4.40
C ASP A 268 24.72 -4.18 -3.18
N VAL A 269 24.32 -4.67 -2.01
CA VAL A 269 25.11 -4.65 -0.78
C VAL A 269 25.92 -5.95 -0.63
N GLY A 270 25.47 -7.04 -1.26
CA GLY A 270 26.10 -8.34 -1.24
C GLY A 270 26.20 -8.93 0.18
N GLU A 271 27.37 -9.48 0.53
CA GLU A 271 27.64 -10.08 1.84
C GLU A 271 27.43 -9.09 3.00
N GLY A 272 27.55 -7.77 2.76
CA GLY A 272 27.29 -6.75 3.77
C GLY A 272 25.84 -6.68 4.26
N ALA A 273 24.90 -7.27 3.53
CA ALA A 273 23.50 -7.34 3.93
C ALA A 273 23.12 -8.65 4.63
N LYS A 274 23.99 -9.65 4.63
CA LYS A 274 23.71 -10.96 5.23
C LYS A 274 23.39 -10.84 6.71
N GLY A 275 22.31 -11.50 7.14
CA GLY A 275 21.78 -11.42 8.50
C GLY A 275 20.80 -10.28 8.74
N TYR A 276 20.60 -9.39 7.77
CA TYR A 276 19.60 -8.32 7.87
C TYR A 276 18.17 -8.88 7.90
N ASN A 277 17.36 -8.34 8.80
CA ASN A 277 16.00 -8.76 9.02
C ASN A 277 15.01 -7.69 8.59
N ALA A 278 13.83 -8.10 8.14
CA ALA A 278 12.72 -7.18 7.89
C ALA A 278 11.36 -7.83 8.15
N LEU A 279 10.35 -7.02 8.38
CA LEU A 279 8.97 -7.48 8.36
C LEU A 279 8.51 -7.85 6.95
N ASN A 280 7.58 -8.78 6.85
CA ASN A 280 6.86 -9.04 5.61
C ASN A 280 5.38 -9.38 5.85
N LEU A 281 4.52 -8.83 4.99
CA LEU A 281 3.07 -9.03 4.97
C LEU A 281 2.65 -10.20 4.07
N ASN A 282 3.49 -10.56 3.11
CA ASN A 282 3.20 -11.52 2.05
C ASN A 282 4.35 -12.51 1.87
N THR A 283 4.06 -13.68 1.35
CA THR A 283 5.11 -14.59 0.85
C THR A 283 5.52 -14.16 -0.56
N SER A 284 6.80 -14.28 -0.85
CA SER A 284 7.40 -14.06 -2.18
C SER A 284 7.88 -15.38 -2.78
N GLY A 285 8.30 -15.33 -4.05
CA GLY A 285 8.79 -16.47 -4.81
C GLY A 285 7.83 -16.90 -5.91
N GLN A 286 8.28 -17.82 -6.75
CA GLN A 286 7.52 -18.25 -7.92
C GLN A 286 6.58 -19.43 -7.67
N ALA A 287 6.59 -20.06 -6.49
CA ALA A 287 5.76 -21.22 -6.17
C ALA A 287 4.24 -20.97 -6.09
N PRO A 288 3.75 -19.80 -5.63
CA PRO A 288 2.31 -19.57 -5.52
C PRO A 288 1.58 -19.70 -6.85
N LYS A 289 0.37 -20.28 -6.81
CA LYS A 289 -0.43 -20.54 -8.02
C LYS A 289 -0.70 -19.27 -8.86
N VAL A 290 -1.03 -18.16 -8.21
CA VAL A 290 -1.27 -16.89 -8.90
C VAL A 290 -0.05 -16.43 -9.69
N ILE A 291 1.15 -16.62 -9.15
CA ILE A 291 2.41 -16.31 -9.83
C ILE A 291 2.63 -17.25 -11.02
N GLN A 292 2.39 -18.54 -10.87
CA GLN A 292 2.46 -19.50 -11.96
C GLN A 292 1.45 -19.19 -13.08
N ASP A 293 0.24 -18.78 -12.72
CA ASP A 293 -0.77 -18.35 -13.68
C ASP A 293 -0.31 -17.10 -14.47
N ILE A 294 0.31 -16.10 -13.81
CA ILE A 294 0.90 -14.92 -14.46
C ILE A 294 2.02 -15.33 -15.42
N LEU A 295 2.96 -16.17 -14.98
CA LEU A 295 4.06 -16.63 -15.83
C LEU A 295 3.56 -17.35 -17.07
N LYS A 296 2.49 -18.13 -16.97
CA LYS A 296 1.90 -18.92 -18.05
C LYS A 296 0.98 -18.10 -18.96
N LEU A 297 0.09 -17.28 -18.39
CA LEU A 297 -1.00 -16.64 -19.12
C LEU A 297 -0.69 -15.21 -19.56
N VAL A 298 0.32 -14.57 -18.95
CA VAL A 298 0.72 -13.20 -19.26
C VAL A 298 2.14 -13.17 -19.84
N HIS A 299 3.17 -13.58 -19.08
CA HIS A 299 4.56 -13.50 -19.52
C HIS A 299 4.89 -14.42 -20.70
N ALA A 300 4.41 -15.67 -20.69
CA ALA A 300 4.66 -16.58 -21.81
C ALA A 300 4.02 -16.12 -23.14
N LYS A 301 3.08 -15.17 -23.07
CA LYS A 301 2.46 -14.55 -24.26
C LYS A 301 3.10 -13.21 -24.65
N GLY A 302 4.22 -12.83 -24.02
CA GLY A 302 4.90 -11.55 -24.28
C GLY A 302 4.15 -10.32 -23.76
N GLN A 303 3.20 -10.48 -22.83
CA GLN A 303 2.37 -9.40 -22.30
C GLN A 303 2.77 -8.99 -20.87
N GLY A 304 3.81 -9.62 -20.30
CA GLY A 304 4.28 -9.35 -18.94
C GLY A 304 4.83 -7.93 -18.77
N SER A 305 4.68 -7.40 -17.57
CA SER A 305 5.27 -6.14 -17.13
C SER A 305 6.61 -6.43 -16.44
N GLY A 306 7.68 -5.83 -16.94
CA GLY A 306 9.02 -6.00 -16.41
C GLY A 306 9.68 -7.36 -16.70
N PRO A 307 10.86 -7.60 -16.13
CA PRO A 307 11.62 -8.83 -16.30
C PRO A 307 10.92 -10.06 -15.73
N ARG A 308 10.98 -11.19 -16.44
CA ARG A 308 10.33 -12.44 -16.03
C ARG A 308 10.89 -13.01 -14.71
N ASP A 309 12.17 -12.82 -14.45
CA ASP A 309 12.85 -13.29 -13.23
C ASP A 309 12.49 -12.47 -11.98
N GLU A 310 11.93 -11.27 -12.14
CA GLU A 310 11.41 -10.46 -11.04
C GLU A 310 9.98 -10.84 -10.63
N VAL A 311 9.29 -11.65 -11.44
CA VAL A 311 7.93 -12.10 -11.14
C VAL A 311 7.93 -12.97 -9.89
N GLY A 312 7.19 -12.53 -8.88
CA GLY A 312 7.15 -13.18 -7.56
C GLY A 312 8.15 -12.62 -6.55
N SER A 313 8.96 -11.60 -6.90
CA SER A 313 9.75 -10.86 -5.91
C SER A 313 8.88 -10.23 -4.83
N VAL A 314 9.45 -9.78 -3.71
CA VAL A 314 8.70 -9.26 -2.57
C VAL A 314 7.76 -8.13 -2.97
N LEU A 315 8.27 -7.10 -3.67
CA LEU A 315 7.48 -5.92 -4.04
C LEU A 315 6.55 -6.19 -5.23
N TYR A 316 6.95 -7.01 -6.19
CA TYR A 316 6.06 -7.46 -7.25
C TYR A 316 4.81 -8.16 -6.67
N THR A 317 5.03 -9.11 -5.76
CA THR A 317 3.93 -9.82 -5.09
C THR A 317 3.06 -8.89 -4.27
N ARG A 318 3.64 -7.86 -3.66
CA ARG A 318 2.89 -6.84 -2.91
C ARG A 318 2.01 -5.99 -3.81
N GLY A 319 2.51 -5.60 -4.99
CA GLY A 319 1.73 -4.93 -6.02
C GLY A 319 0.57 -5.79 -6.53
N LEU A 320 0.84 -7.07 -6.77
CA LEU A 320 -0.19 -8.05 -7.12
C LEU A 320 -1.28 -8.14 -6.04
N VAL A 321 -0.88 -8.22 -4.77
CA VAL A 321 -1.83 -8.39 -3.65
C VAL A 321 -2.76 -7.19 -3.52
N ILE A 322 -2.24 -5.96 -3.51
CA ILE A 322 -3.13 -4.79 -3.39
C ILE A 322 -4.09 -4.68 -4.57
N GLN A 323 -3.64 -5.01 -5.77
CA GLN A 323 -4.52 -5.03 -6.94
C GLN A 323 -5.56 -6.14 -6.85
N ALA A 324 -5.20 -7.30 -6.28
CA ALA A 324 -6.14 -8.39 -6.03
C ALA A 324 -7.24 -7.97 -5.04
N LEU A 325 -6.88 -7.28 -3.96
CA LEU A 325 -7.84 -6.76 -2.98
C LEU A 325 -8.79 -5.73 -3.62
N ALA A 326 -8.26 -4.84 -4.47
CA ALA A 326 -9.09 -3.88 -5.22
C ALA A 326 -10.07 -4.57 -6.17
N VAL A 327 -9.62 -5.59 -6.89
CA VAL A 327 -10.47 -6.38 -7.81
C VAL A 327 -11.55 -7.16 -7.03
N GLU A 328 -11.19 -7.74 -5.87
CA GLU A 328 -12.16 -8.45 -5.03
C GLU A 328 -13.20 -7.50 -4.40
N ALA A 329 -12.83 -6.26 -4.09
CA ALA A 329 -13.79 -5.24 -3.68
C ALA A 329 -14.81 -4.94 -4.78
N VAL A 330 -14.35 -4.83 -6.04
CA VAL A 330 -15.24 -4.70 -7.22
C VAL A 330 -16.13 -5.92 -7.37
N ARG A 331 -15.58 -7.14 -7.24
CA ARG A 331 -16.34 -8.39 -7.32
C ARG A 331 -17.42 -8.44 -6.23
N ARG A 332 -17.06 -8.07 -5.01
CA ARG A 332 -17.97 -8.01 -3.87
C ARG A 332 -19.09 -6.99 -4.07
N ALA A 333 -18.75 -5.81 -4.62
CA ALA A 333 -19.73 -4.80 -5.00
C ALA A 333 -20.69 -5.32 -6.08
N GLN A 334 -20.17 -6.02 -7.10
CA GLN A 334 -21.02 -6.61 -8.14
C GLN A 334 -21.95 -7.69 -7.61
N GLU A 335 -21.58 -8.45 -6.58
CA GLU A 335 -22.50 -9.41 -5.93
C GLU A 335 -23.74 -8.73 -5.37
N ARG A 336 -23.60 -7.50 -4.84
CA ARG A 336 -24.73 -6.73 -4.29
C ARG A 336 -25.45 -5.89 -5.33
N PHE A 337 -24.72 -5.14 -6.15
CA PHE A 337 -25.27 -4.10 -7.02
C PHE A 337 -25.53 -4.56 -8.46
N GLY A 338 -25.13 -5.77 -8.80
CA GLY A 338 -25.39 -6.42 -10.09
C GLY A 338 -24.12 -6.93 -10.78
N LYS A 339 -24.07 -8.25 -10.99
CA LYS A 339 -23.00 -8.91 -11.76
C LYS A 339 -22.96 -8.38 -13.19
N GLY A 340 -21.75 -8.26 -13.74
CA GLY A 340 -21.55 -7.76 -15.10
C GLY A 340 -21.69 -6.24 -15.25
N LYS A 341 -21.84 -5.48 -14.16
CA LYS A 341 -21.89 -4.03 -14.18
C LYS A 341 -20.56 -3.42 -13.74
N ILE A 342 -20.27 -2.24 -14.26
CA ILE A 342 -19.18 -1.39 -13.76
C ILE A 342 -19.61 -0.78 -12.43
N MET A 343 -18.70 -0.77 -11.46
CA MET A 343 -18.95 -0.27 -10.12
C MET A 343 -18.43 1.16 -9.95
N THR A 344 -19.22 2.00 -9.29
CA THR A 344 -18.83 3.35 -8.87
C THR A 344 -17.93 3.31 -7.62
N GLY A 345 -17.31 4.45 -7.26
CA GLY A 345 -16.51 4.55 -6.03
C GLY A 345 -17.31 4.24 -4.77
N GLU A 346 -18.57 4.69 -4.67
CA GLU A 346 -19.45 4.38 -3.53
C GLU A 346 -19.74 2.87 -3.41
N GLN A 347 -19.98 2.22 -4.54
CA GLN A 347 -20.20 0.77 -4.57
C GLN A 347 -18.93 -0.01 -4.23
N VAL A 348 -17.77 0.43 -4.72
CA VAL A 348 -16.48 -0.19 -4.39
C VAL A 348 -16.12 0.04 -2.92
N ARG A 349 -16.44 1.21 -2.34
CA ARG A 349 -16.31 1.43 -0.90
C ARG A 349 -17.09 0.38 -0.12
N TRP A 350 -18.36 0.15 -0.49
CA TRP A 350 -19.15 -0.91 0.14
C TRP A 350 -18.45 -2.27 0.00
N GLY A 351 -17.91 -2.59 -1.18
CA GLY A 351 -17.15 -3.82 -1.41
C GLY A 351 -15.91 -3.93 -0.52
N LEU A 352 -15.19 -2.82 -0.33
CA LEU A 352 -14.04 -2.74 0.57
C LEU A 352 -14.43 -2.92 2.04
N GLU A 353 -15.54 -2.36 2.50
CA GLU A 353 -16.06 -2.54 3.86
C GLU A 353 -16.61 -3.94 4.13
N ASN A 354 -16.78 -4.76 3.09
CA ASN A 354 -17.32 -6.11 3.17
C ASN A 354 -16.39 -7.17 2.55
N LEU A 355 -15.09 -6.90 2.49
CA LEU A 355 -14.13 -7.93 2.11
C LEU A 355 -14.12 -9.04 3.15
N ALA A 356 -14.19 -10.28 2.66
CA ALA A 356 -14.08 -11.48 3.48
C ALA A 356 -13.36 -12.55 2.66
N LEU A 357 -12.03 -12.53 2.71
CA LEU A 357 -11.17 -13.48 2.02
C LEU A 357 -10.66 -14.49 3.04
N ASP A 358 -11.41 -15.57 3.20
CA ASP A 358 -11.02 -16.75 3.95
C ASP A 358 -10.07 -17.65 3.14
N ASP A 359 -9.58 -18.73 3.74
CA ASP A 359 -8.65 -19.66 3.08
C ASP A 359 -9.25 -20.27 1.81
N LYS A 360 -10.55 -20.51 1.76
CA LYS A 360 -11.26 -21.03 0.58
C LYS A 360 -11.24 -20.04 -0.57
N LYS A 361 -11.51 -18.77 -0.29
CA LYS A 361 -11.48 -17.70 -1.29
C LYS A 361 -10.04 -17.42 -1.74
N LEU A 362 -9.08 -17.40 -0.81
CA LEU A 362 -7.66 -17.26 -1.16
C LEU A 362 -7.20 -18.41 -2.07
N ALA A 363 -7.65 -19.63 -1.81
CA ALA A 363 -7.35 -20.77 -2.69
C ALA A 363 -7.95 -20.59 -4.09
N ALA A 364 -9.20 -20.13 -4.19
CA ALA A 364 -9.86 -19.87 -5.47
C ALA A 364 -9.15 -18.79 -6.30
N LEU A 365 -8.55 -17.79 -5.64
CA LEU A 365 -7.77 -16.72 -6.28
C LEU A 365 -6.32 -17.15 -6.62
N GLY A 366 -5.87 -18.31 -6.13
CA GLY A 366 -4.48 -18.76 -6.23
C GLY A 366 -3.53 -18.07 -5.26
N LEU A 367 -4.07 -17.47 -4.20
CA LEU A 367 -3.35 -16.71 -3.17
C LEU A 367 -3.04 -17.53 -1.90
N THR A 368 -3.28 -18.83 -1.92
CA THR A 368 -2.94 -19.73 -0.78
C THR A 368 -1.47 -19.55 -0.39
N GLY A 369 -1.22 -19.25 0.88
CA GLY A 369 0.13 -19.06 1.40
C GLY A 369 0.80 -17.73 1.01
N VAL A 370 0.19 -16.92 0.13
CA VAL A 370 0.71 -15.59 -0.23
C VAL A 370 0.41 -14.60 0.88
N ILE A 371 -0.83 -14.55 1.32
CA ILE A 371 -1.31 -13.69 2.42
C ILE A 371 -2.13 -14.52 3.42
N ARG A 372 -2.34 -13.98 4.59
CA ARG A 372 -3.31 -14.51 5.55
C ARG A 372 -4.73 -14.05 5.20
N PRO A 373 -5.77 -14.75 5.71
CA PRO A 373 -7.14 -14.28 5.60
C PRO A 373 -7.29 -12.81 6.03
N ILE A 374 -8.15 -12.07 5.32
CA ILE A 374 -8.46 -10.68 5.59
C ILE A 374 -9.97 -10.48 5.60
N GLY A 375 -10.48 -9.73 6.57
CA GLY A 375 -11.88 -9.35 6.67
C GLY A 375 -12.02 -7.94 7.19
N THR A 376 -12.63 -7.07 6.40
CA THR A 376 -12.89 -5.67 6.75
C THR A 376 -14.34 -5.45 7.17
N SER A 377 -14.59 -4.33 7.79
CA SER A 377 -15.93 -3.86 8.13
C SER A 377 -16.00 -2.35 8.03
N CYS A 378 -17.19 -1.79 8.15
CA CYS A 378 -17.38 -0.33 8.22
C CYS A 378 -16.61 0.36 9.35
N SER A 379 -16.32 -0.34 10.44
CA SER A 379 -15.57 0.20 11.58
C SER A 379 -14.09 -0.20 11.57
N ASP A 380 -13.73 -1.26 10.86
CA ASP A 380 -12.35 -1.73 10.73
C ASP A 380 -11.96 -1.83 9.26
N HIS A 381 -11.24 -0.83 8.79
CA HIS A 381 -10.75 -0.76 7.41
C HIS A 381 -9.39 -1.45 7.21
N GLN A 382 -8.78 -1.97 8.27
CA GLN A 382 -7.49 -2.64 8.23
C GLN A 382 -7.59 -4.13 7.88
N GLY A 383 -8.55 -4.81 8.49
CA GLY A 383 -8.95 -6.19 8.17
C GLY A 383 -7.96 -7.28 8.51
N SER A 384 -6.70 -6.97 8.76
CA SER A 384 -5.64 -7.91 9.16
C SER A 384 -4.52 -7.14 9.87
N THR A 385 -3.91 -7.77 10.88
CA THR A 385 -2.82 -7.17 11.68
C THR A 385 -1.65 -8.14 11.85
N TRP A 386 -1.43 -9.00 10.84
CA TRP A 386 -0.42 -10.04 10.90
C TRP A 386 0.77 -9.72 10.01
N ALA A 387 1.97 -9.97 10.55
CA ALA A 387 3.22 -9.96 9.79
C ALA A 387 4.21 -10.96 10.40
N ARG A 388 5.29 -11.24 9.70
CA ARG A 388 6.38 -12.10 10.19
C ARG A 388 7.72 -11.56 9.73
N ILE A 389 8.79 -12.05 10.38
CA ILE A 389 10.15 -11.65 10.04
C ILE A 389 10.70 -12.58 8.96
N HIS A 390 11.41 -11.99 8.00
CA HIS A 390 12.31 -12.70 7.11
C HIS A 390 13.74 -12.16 7.24
N THR A 391 14.72 -13.00 6.96
CA THR A 391 16.14 -12.69 7.06
C THR A 391 16.82 -12.93 5.72
N TRP A 392 17.68 -12.02 5.31
CA TRP A 392 18.50 -12.18 4.12
C TRP A 392 19.70 -13.07 4.40
N ASP A 393 19.84 -14.19 3.66
CA ASP A 393 20.93 -15.15 3.84
C ASP A 393 22.18 -14.88 2.98
N GLY A 394 22.13 -13.81 2.18
CA GLY A 394 23.14 -13.45 1.18
C GLY A 394 22.69 -13.72 -0.27
N ALA A 395 21.63 -14.51 -0.46
CA ALA A 395 21.10 -14.88 -1.78
C ALA A 395 19.59 -14.72 -1.89
N LYS A 396 18.87 -14.98 -0.83
CA LYS A 396 17.39 -14.93 -0.79
C LYS A 396 16.86 -14.56 0.59
N TRP A 397 15.61 -14.12 0.61
CA TRP A 397 14.85 -13.91 1.82
C TRP A 397 14.26 -15.24 2.33
N ASN A 398 14.50 -15.56 3.59
CA ASN A 398 13.95 -16.73 4.27
C ASN A 398 13.15 -16.29 5.50
N PHE A 399 11.97 -16.83 5.70
CA PHE A 399 11.21 -16.55 6.92
C PHE A 399 11.93 -17.13 8.14
N SER A 400 12.16 -16.27 9.12
CA SER A 400 12.90 -16.59 10.36
C SER A 400 12.02 -16.49 11.60
N SER A 401 10.73 -16.20 11.45
CA SER A 401 9.76 -16.24 12.53
C SER A 401 8.43 -16.85 12.09
N ASP A 402 7.63 -17.27 13.07
CA ASP A 402 6.19 -17.44 12.89
C ASP A 402 5.49 -16.09 12.68
N TRP A 403 4.20 -16.17 12.40
CA TRP A 403 3.36 -14.99 12.30
C TRP A 403 3.15 -14.35 13.68
N TYR A 404 3.29 -13.03 13.74
CA TYR A 404 2.89 -12.18 14.84
C TYR A 404 1.59 -11.49 14.50
N GLN A 405 0.72 -11.37 15.48
CA GLN A 405 -0.41 -10.45 15.44
C GLN A 405 -0.06 -9.22 16.28
N ALA A 406 -0.36 -8.05 15.77
CA ALA A 406 -0.21 -6.83 16.55
C ALA A 406 -1.16 -6.82 17.75
N ASP A 407 -0.76 -6.16 18.82
CA ASP A 407 -1.52 -6.06 20.05
C ASP A 407 -2.70 -5.10 19.89
N GLU A 408 -3.87 -5.65 19.63
CA GLU A 408 -5.09 -4.88 19.43
C GLU A 408 -5.53 -4.09 20.67
N GLN A 409 -5.12 -4.52 21.88
CA GLN A 409 -5.44 -3.80 23.13
C GLN A 409 -4.71 -2.45 23.20
N ILE A 410 -3.58 -2.32 22.50
CA ILE A 410 -2.82 -1.08 22.39
C ILE A 410 -3.24 -0.31 21.13
N LEU A 411 -3.33 -0.99 20.01
CA LEU A 411 -3.60 -0.36 18.72
C LEU A 411 -5.00 0.26 18.64
N LYS A 412 -6.04 -0.45 19.05
CA LYS A 412 -7.42 0.04 18.92
C LYS A 412 -7.67 1.34 19.69
N PRO A 413 -7.26 1.50 20.96
CA PRO A 413 -7.38 2.78 21.67
C PRO A 413 -6.59 3.91 21.00
N MET A 414 -5.38 3.64 20.52
CA MET A 414 -4.55 4.64 19.83
C MET A 414 -5.17 5.10 18.52
N VAL A 415 -5.63 4.14 17.69
CA VAL A 415 -6.33 4.41 16.44
C VAL A 415 -7.57 5.25 16.68
N LYS A 416 -8.40 4.84 17.67
CA LYS A 416 -9.60 5.60 18.05
C LYS A 416 -9.28 7.02 18.48
N ALA A 417 -8.31 7.21 19.38
CA ALA A 417 -7.93 8.54 19.87
C ALA A 417 -7.43 9.46 18.76
N ALA A 418 -6.61 8.92 17.83
CA ALA A 418 -6.11 9.68 16.69
C ALA A 418 -7.24 10.02 15.68
N ALA A 419 -8.15 9.09 15.45
CA ALA A 419 -9.32 9.31 14.60
C ALA A 419 -10.27 10.34 15.21
N ASP A 420 -10.55 10.28 16.51
CA ASP A 420 -11.38 11.26 17.20
C ASP A 420 -10.76 12.66 17.17
N LYS A 421 -9.44 12.77 17.34
CA LYS A 421 -8.70 14.03 17.19
C LYS A 421 -8.86 14.60 15.77
N TYR A 422 -8.63 13.78 14.75
CA TYR A 422 -8.82 14.19 13.36
C TYR A 422 -10.26 14.64 13.09
N ALA A 423 -11.25 13.88 13.58
CA ALA A 423 -12.66 14.23 13.42
C ALA A 423 -12.97 15.59 14.06
N ALA A 424 -12.44 15.88 15.25
CA ALA A 424 -12.61 17.16 15.93
C ALA A 424 -11.97 18.32 15.13
N GLU A 425 -10.73 18.15 14.66
CA GLU A 425 -10.01 19.14 13.84
C GLU A 425 -10.72 19.45 12.53
N LYS A 426 -11.28 18.42 11.88
CA LYS A 426 -11.98 18.53 10.60
C LYS A 426 -13.49 18.75 10.72
N LYS A 427 -14.03 18.79 11.95
CA LYS A 427 -15.47 18.90 12.22
C LYS A 427 -16.29 17.79 11.56
N LEU A 428 -15.75 16.57 11.55
CA LEU A 428 -16.42 15.39 11.02
C LEU A 428 -17.22 14.69 12.12
N THR A 429 -18.35 14.11 11.75
CA THR A 429 -19.13 13.25 12.62
C THR A 429 -18.73 11.79 12.38
N ARG A 430 -18.49 11.04 13.45
CA ARG A 430 -18.27 9.60 13.36
C ARG A 430 -19.54 8.91 12.87
N ARG A 431 -19.39 7.99 11.93
CA ARG A 431 -20.48 7.17 11.40
C ARG A 431 -21.13 6.35 12.51
N THR A 432 -22.44 6.30 12.49
CA THR A 432 -23.23 5.44 13.38
C THR A 432 -23.29 3.99 12.84
N PRO A 433 -23.61 3.00 13.70
CA PRO A 433 -23.83 1.63 13.23
C PRO A 433 -24.90 1.51 12.14
N ALA A 434 -25.93 2.37 12.15
CA ALA A 434 -26.98 2.37 11.13
C ALA A 434 -26.43 2.83 9.76
N GLU A 435 -25.56 3.81 9.72
CA GLU A 435 -24.90 4.27 8.50
C GLU A 435 -23.91 3.24 7.92
N CYS A 436 -23.49 2.29 8.75
CA CYS A 436 -22.65 1.16 8.35
C CYS A 436 -23.42 0.01 7.69
N GLN A 437 -24.75 -0.02 7.81
CA GLN A 437 -25.61 -1.06 7.25
C GLN A 437 -26.19 -0.67 5.88
N SER A 438 -26.11 0.60 5.51
CA SER A 438 -26.59 1.13 4.24
C SER A 438 -25.58 0.91 3.11
#